data_3982a0ff06b4e6745362b0810cab5a70
#
_entry.id   3982a0ff06b4e6745362b0810cab5a70
#
_cell.length_a   1.000
_cell.length_b   1.000
_cell.length_c   1.000
_cell.angle_alpha   90.00
_cell.angle_beta   90.00
_cell.angle_gamma   90.00
#
_symmetry.space_group_name_H-M   'P 1'
#
loop_
_entity.id
_entity.type
_entity.pdbx_description
1 polymer ?
#
loop_
_entity_poly.entity_id
_entity_poly.type
_entity_poly.pdbx_seq_one_letter_code
_entity_poly.pdbx_strand_id
1 'polypeptide(L)'
;NYCADLLQYNNFSNIEITQASGDHGVDILAEKDSITYAIQCKCYSSNIGNAAIQQIHSGKSLYHKDVAVVLTNQYFTTQARKEANALNVKLWDRDKLYEMIKNIT
;
A
#
# COMPACT_ATOMS: atom_id res chain seq x y z
N ASN A 1 9.14 -12.02 1.32
CA ASN A 1 8.44 -10.95 0.59
C ASN A 1 9.13 -9.61 0.84
N TYR A 2 9.58 -9.00 -0.23
CA TYR A 2 10.34 -7.74 -0.15
C TYR A 2 9.55 -6.62 0.52
N CYS A 3 8.27 -6.49 0.16
CA CYS A 3 7.43 -5.43 0.74
C CYS A 3 7.23 -5.65 2.24
N ALA A 4 7.02 -6.88 2.66
CA ALA A 4 6.87 -7.18 4.08
C ALA A 4 8.15 -6.86 4.85
N ASP A 5 9.30 -7.22 4.30
CA ASP A 5 10.58 -6.91 4.91
C ASP A 5 10.80 -5.40 5.02
N LEU A 6 10.47 -4.68 3.96
CA LEU A 6 10.57 -3.22 3.93
C LEU A 6 9.72 -2.58 5.03
N LEU A 7 8.51 -3.06 5.22
CA LEU A 7 7.62 -2.56 6.27
C LEU A 7 8.22 -2.82 7.65
N GLN A 8 8.78 -4.00 7.85
CA GLN A 8 9.39 -4.35 9.14
C GLN A 8 10.54 -3.40 9.48
N TYR A 9 11.40 -3.07 8.50
CA TYR A 9 12.48 -2.11 8.70
C TYR A 9 11.99 -0.68 8.93
N ASN A 10 10.73 -0.41 8.62
CA ASN A 10 10.12 0.89 8.84
C ASN A 10 9.16 0.90 10.04
N ASN A 11 9.38 -0.02 10.97
CA ASN A 11 8.71 -0.08 12.27
C ASN A 11 7.25 -0.50 12.21
N PHE A 12 6.85 -1.18 11.16
CA PHE A 12 5.55 -1.84 11.13
C PHE A 12 5.63 -3.18 11.84
N SER A 13 4.55 -3.59 12.46
CA SER A 13 4.43 -4.84 13.19
C SER A 13 3.17 -5.59 12.75
N ASN A 14 2.98 -6.80 13.28
CA ASN A 14 1.83 -7.64 12.96
C ASN A 14 1.62 -7.77 11.46
N ILE A 15 2.72 -7.99 10.75
CA ILE A 15 2.72 -8.05 9.29
C ILE A 15 2.18 -9.39 8.85
N GLU A 16 1.13 -9.36 8.03
CA GLU A 16 0.47 -10.55 7.53
C GLU A 16 0.37 -10.47 6.01
N ILE A 17 0.88 -11.50 5.33
CA ILE A 17 0.77 -11.59 3.88
C ILE A 17 -0.54 -12.31 3.56
N THR A 18 -1.41 -11.66 2.78
CA THR A 18 -2.71 -12.23 2.45
C THR A 18 -2.61 -13.29 1.37
N GLN A 19 -3.66 -14.09 1.23
CA GLN A 19 -3.80 -14.99 0.10
C GLN A 19 -4.05 -14.16 -1.15
N ALA A 20 -3.40 -14.53 -2.25
CA ALA A 20 -3.33 -13.71 -3.46
C ALA A 20 -4.65 -13.53 -4.18
N SER A 21 -5.59 -14.45 -4.04
CA SER A 21 -6.80 -14.48 -4.87
C SER A 21 -8.00 -13.91 -4.15
N GLY A 22 -8.69 -12.96 -4.79
CA GLY A 22 -9.97 -12.46 -4.30
C GLY A 22 -9.89 -11.47 -3.15
N ASP A 23 -8.72 -10.95 -2.83
CA ASP A 23 -8.53 -10.09 -1.67
C ASP A 23 -8.61 -8.59 -2.01
N HIS A 24 -9.28 -8.24 -3.11
CA HIS A 24 -9.48 -6.85 -3.52
C HIS A 24 -8.17 -6.07 -3.59
N GLY A 25 -7.12 -6.74 -4.08
CA GLY A 25 -5.81 -6.13 -4.23
C GLY A 25 -5.02 -5.94 -2.95
N VAL A 26 -5.52 -6.41 -1.80
CA VAL A 26 -4.75 -6.35 -0.56
C VAL A 26 -3.68 -7.43 -0.57
N ASP A 27 -2.42 -7.02 -0.45
CA ASP A 27 -1.29 -7.94 -0.42
C ASP A 27 -0.77 -8.14 0.99
N ILE A 28 -0.80 -7.11 1.81
CA ILE A 28 -0.24 -7.12 3.16
C ILE A 28 -1.16 -6.37 4.11
N LEU A 29 -1.31 -6.93 5.31
CA LEU A 29 -1.90 -6.26 6.45
C LEU A 29 -0.78 -5.96 7.44
N ALA A 30 -0.80 -4.78 8.05
CA ALA A 30 0.26 -4.38 8.97
C ALA A 30 -0.29 -3.38 9.99
N GLU A 31 0.53 -3.07 10.99
CA GLU A 31 0.16 -2.14 12.04
C GLU A 31 1.35 -1.27 12.39
N LYS A 32 1.09 0.00 12.70
CA LYS A 32 2.11 0.91 13.20
C LYS A 32 1.44 1.95 14.11
N ASP A 33 1.99 2.12 15.32
CA ASP A 33 1.47 3.09 16.29
C ASP A 33 -0.04 2.89 16.56
N SER A 34 -0.45 1.63 16.66
CA SER A 34 -1.84 1.22 16.92
C SER A 34 -2.81 1.52 15.78
N ILE A 35 -2.29 1.86 14.61
CA ILE A 35 -3.09 2.09 13.40
C ILE A 35 -2.90 0.88 12.47
N THR A 36 -3.99 0.35 11.94
CA THR A 36 -3.95 -0.80 11.04
C THR A 36 -4.02 -0.40 9.58
N TYR A 37 -3.30 -1.13 8.74
CA TYR A 37 -3.10 -0.81 7.33
C TYR A 37 -3.46 -1.98 6.44
N ALA A 38 -4.14 -1.70 5.34
CA ALA A 38 -4.29 -2.61 4.21
C ALA A 38 -3.46 -2.07 3.06
N ILE A 39 -2.51 -2.85 2.57
CA ILE A 39 -1.50 -2.37 1.64
C ILE A 39 -1.52 -3.20 0.37
N GLN A 40 -1.56 -2.51 -0.78
CA GLN A 40 -1.39 -3.10 -2.09
C GLN A 40 0.01 -2.77 -2.60
N CYS A 41 0.72 -3.79 -3.07
CA CYS A 41 2.07 -3.62 -3.62
C CYS A 41 2.01 -3.73 -5.14
N LYS A 42 2.40 -2.67 -5.83
CA LYS A 42 2.35 -2.57 -7.30
C LYS A 42 3.74 -2.27 -7.85
N CYS A 43 4.53 -3.31 -8.10
CA CYS A 43 5.85 -3.16 -8.72
C CYS A 43 5.69 -3.33 -10.23
N TYR A 44 5.44 -2.23 -10.93
CA TYR A 44 5.12 -2.22 -12.34
C TYR A 44 6.18 -1.49 -13.15
N SER A 45 6.04 -1.52 -14.48
CA SER A 45 6.90 -0.79 -15.41
C SER A 45 6.29 0.52 -15.88
N SER A 46 5.07 0.85 -15.44
CA SER A 46 4.37 2.06 -15.82
C SER A 46 3.68 2.67 -14.61
N ASN A 47 3.27 3.93 -14.73
CA ASN A 47 2.59 4.63 -13.65
C ASN A 47 1.26 3.97 -13.30
N ILE A 48 0.86 4.12 -12.04
CA ILE A 48 -0.31 3.46 -11.48
C ILE A 48 -1.54 4.35 -11.67
N GLY A 49 -2.58 3.76 -12.23
CA GLY A 49 -3.86 4.44 -12.43
C GLY A 49 -4.85 4.22 -11.30
N ASN A 50 -6.05 4.76 -11.49
CA ASN A 50 -7.06 4.79 -10.43
C ASN A 50 -7.69 3.45 -10.09
N ALA A 51 -7.57 2.42 -10.94
CA ALA A 51 -8.12 1.10 -10.62
C ALA A 51 -7.51 0.52 -9.34
N ALA A 52 -6.22 0.73 -9.11
CA ALA A 52 -5.55 0.27 -7.89
C ALA A 52 -6.12 0.96 -6.66
N ILE A 53 -6.46 2.23 -6.77
CA ILE A 53 -7.01 3.02 -5.67
C ILE A 53 -8.38 2.46 -5.25
N GLN A 54 -9.22 2.15 -6.23
CA GLN A 54 -10.54 1.60 -5.96
C GLN A 54 -10.45 0.23 -5.31
N GLN A 55 -9.53 -0.61 -5.79
CA GLN A 55 -9.34 -1.94 -5.25
C GLN A 55 -8.92 -1.91 -3.78
N ILE A 56 -7.90 -1.12 -3.44
CA ILE A 56 -7.41 -1.10 -2.06
C ILE A 56 -8.41 -0.45 -1.11
N HIS A 57 -9.17 0.52 -1.58
CA HIS A 57 -10.23 1.14 -0.79
C HIS A 57 -11.28 0.09 -0.38
N SER A 58 -11.70 -0.72 -1.35
CA SER A 58 -12.62 -1.82 -1.10
C SER A 58 -12.01 -2.85 -0.15
N GLY A 59 -10.76 -3.21 -0.38
CA GLY A 59 -10.05 -4.18 0.45
C GLY A 59 -9.87 -3.73 1.89
N LYS A 60 -9.59 -2.45 2.09
CA LYS A 60 -9.50 -1.88 3.44
C LYS A 60 -10.80 -2.12 4.22
N SER A 61 -11.93 -1.88 3.58
CA SER A 61 -13.25 -2.08 4.20
C SER A 61 -13.50 -3.55 4.51
N LEU A 62 -13.14 -4.43 3.57
CA LEU A 62 -13.30 -5.87 3.74
C LEU A 62 -12.54 -6.39 4.97
N TYR A 63 -11.32 -5.91 5.18
CA TYR A 63 -10.47 -6.34 6.28
C TYR A 63 -10.62 -5.48 7.54
N HIS A 64 -11.50 -4.48 7.53
CA HIS A 64 -11.76 -3.59 8.67
C HIS A 64 -10.49 -2.91 9.17
N LYS A 65 -9.67 -2.39 8.24
CA LYS A 65 -8.44 -1.67 8.59
C LYS A 65 -8.65 -0.16 8.58
N ASP A 66 -7.76 0.55 9.26
CA ASP A 66 -7.89 2.00 9.40
C ASP A 66 -7.44 2.75 8.15
N VAL A 67 -6.39 2.28 7.49
CA VAL A 67 -5.73 3.00 6.40
C VAL A 67 -5.53 2.09 5.20
N ALA A 68 -5.84 2.61 4.01
CA ALA A 68 -5.54 1.96 2.74
C ALA A 68 -4.32 2.60 2.11
N VAL A 69 -3.41 1.79 1.57
CA VAL A 69 -2.17 2.26 0.96
C VAL A 69 -1.91 1.53 -0.34
N VAL A 70 -1.48 2.25 -1.38
CA VAL A 70 -0.84 1.65 -2.56
C VAL A 70 0.63 2.00 -2.52
N LEU A 71 1.48 0.99 -2.47
CA LEU A 71 2.95 1.12 -2.51
C LEU A 71 3.43 0.70 -3.89
N THR A 72 4.23 1.53 -4.55
CA THR A 72 4.72 1.25 -5.89
C THR A 72 6.15 1.73 -6.08
N ASN A 73 6.83 1.13 -7.07
CA ASN A 73 8.14 1.57 -7.53
C ASN A 73 8.02 2.63 -8.65
N GLN A 74 6.80 3.08 -8.94
CA GLN A 74 6.51 4.06 -9.97
C GLN A 74 5.85 5.29 -9.36
N TYR A 75 5.28 6.14 -10.21
CA TYR A 75 4.48 7.28 -9.76
C TYR A 75 3.02 7.02 -10.08
N PHE A 76 2.15 7.89 -9.58
CA PHE A 76 0.71 7.78 -9.80
C PHE A 76 0.26 8.78 -10.83
N THR A 77 -0.74 8.40 -11.64
CA THR A 77 -1.35 9.35 -12.58
C THR A 77 -2.07 10.45 -11.81
N THR A 78 -2.32 11.57 -12.49
CA THR A 78 -3.07 12.68 -11.89
C THR A 78 -4.46 12.22 -11.43
N GLN A 79 -5.12 11.39 -12.23
CA GLN A 79 -6.44 10.87 -11.87
C GLN A 79 -6.38 9.97 -10.64
N ALA A 80 -5.37 9.12 -10.55
CA ALA A 80 -5.18 8.28 -9.37
C ALA A 80 -5.00 9.13 -8.11
N ARG A 81 -4.20 10.19 -8.19
CA ARG A 81 -4.00 11.08 -7.05
C ARG A 81 -5.29 11.77 -6.62
N LYS A 82 -6.09 12.23 -7.58
CA LYS A 82 -7.39 12.86 -7.27
C LYS A 82 -8.32 11.87 -6.57
N GLU A 83 -8.41 10.66 -7.09
CA GLU A 83 -9.29 9.65 -6.52
C GLU A 83 -8.82 9.21 -5.13
N ALA A 84 -7.51 9.04 -4.95
CA ALA A 84 -6.94 8.69 -3.66
C ALA A 84 -7.26 9.76 -2.61
N ASN A 85 -7.18 11.02 -2.99
CA ASN A 85 -7.54 12.10 -2.08
C ASN A 85 -9.02 12.04 -1.70
N ALA A 86 -9.90 11.76 -2.67
CA ALA A 86 -11.33 11.65 -2.41
C ALA A 86 -11.68 10.46 -1.52
N LEU A 87 -10.99 9.33 -1.71
CA LEU A 87 -11.24 8.09 -0.97
C LEU A 87 -10.36 7.92 0.26
N ASN A 88 -9.51 8.89 0.53
CA ASN A 88 -8.57 8.86 1.66
C ASN A 88 -7.63 7.65 1.61
N VAL A 89 -7.11 7.36 0.43
CA VAL A 89 -6.10 6.32 0.21
C VAL A 89 -4.72 6.96 0.20
N LYS A 90 -3.78 6.41 0.94
CA LYS A 90 -2.40 6.88 0.95
C LYS A 90 -1.65 6.32 -0.24
N LEU A 91 -0.82 7.16 -0.86
CA LEU A 91 0.00 6.78 -2.01
C LEU A 91 1.46 6.84 -1.61
N TRP A 92 2.13 5.68 -1.64
CA TRP A 92 3.56 5.57 -1.41
C TRP A 92 4.21 5.27 -2.75
N ASP A 93 4.71 6.33 -3.40
CA ASP A 93 5.32 6.27 -4.73
C ASP A 93 6.80 5.93 -4.65
N ARG A 94 7.49 6.06 -5.80
CA ARG A 94 8.93 5.79 -5.90
C ARG A 94 9.73 6.59 -4.88
N ASP A 95 9.40 7.85 -4.67
CA ASP A 95 10.14 8.70 -3.74
C ASP A 95 9.97 8.19 -2.30
N LYS A 96 8.76 7.82 -1.93
CA LYS A 96 8.48 7.24 -0.62
C LYS A 96 9.17 5.89 -0.47
N LEU A 97 9.15 5.07 -1.51
CA LEU A 97 9.81 3.77 -1.50
C LEU A 97 11.31 3.92 -1.23
N TYR A 98 11.97 4.86 -1.91
CA TYR A 98 13.40 5.10 -1.70
C TYR A 98 13.68 5.60 -0.29
N GLU A 99 12.82 6.45 0.25
CA GLU A 99 12.92 6.90 1.63
C GLU A 99 12.84 5.72 2.61
N MET A 100 11.92 4.79 2.37
CA MET A 100 11.77 3.61 3.21
C MET A 100 12.96 2.65 3.08
N ILE A 101 13.55 2.54 1.89
CA ILE A 101 14.72 1.70 1.65
C ILE A 101 15.92 2.17 2.46
N LYS A 102 16.07 3.47 2.68
CA LYS A 102 17.18 4.00 3.47
C LYS A 102 17.22 3.46 4.89
N ASN A 103 16.12 3.01 5.41
CA ASN A 103 16.03 2.48 6.77
C ASN A 103 16.52 1.04 6.89
N ILE A 104 16.82 0.39 5.75
CA ILE A 104 17.28 -1.01 5.75
C ILE A 104 18.74 -1.14 6.16
N THR A 105 19.55 -0.13 5.99
CA THR A 105 21.00 -0.20 6.26
C THR A 105 21.35 -0.01 7.74
#